data_be9e38f1d500ce71e313699e79d6b93e
#
_entry.id   be9e38f1d500ce71e313699e79d6b93e
#
_cell.length_a   1.000
_cell.length_b   1.000
_cell.length_c   1.000
_cell.angle_alpha   90.00
_cell.angle_beta   90.00
_cell.angle_gamma   90.00
#
_symmetry.space_group_name_H-M   'P 1'
#
loop_
_entity.id
_entity.type
_entity.pdbx_description
1 polymer ?
#
loop_
_entity_poly.entity_id
_entity_poly.type
_entity_poly.pdbx_seq_one_letter_code
_entity_poly.pdbx_strand_id
1 'polypeptide(L)'
;MLLFNGDSWTYGANLENREERFAAVLSKRWKEDYKDISEPGCSNRKIYRKTIEQDLTDISLGVIQMTLPNRTEYYFDGKWENINPGRGHGRKFLDYYRDYYSEEFGESDELLFRQAIIDHFAANNTELLLLTNSKDSKYGYDVHINTPDIPLGATKHPDRVGHRIIAHRIYETLNQIDKVPL
;
A
#
# COMPACT_ATOMS: atom_id res chain seq x y z
N MET A 1 1.75 -4.95 -17.92
CA MET A 1 1.52 -3.64 -17.23
C MET A 1 1.68 -3.82 -15.72
N LEU A 2 2.25 -2.83 -15.02
CA LEU A 2 2.39 -2.84 -13.56
C LEU A 2 1.11 -2.31 -12.88
N LEU A 3 0.71 -2.89 -11.75
CA LEU A 3 -0.38 -2.40 -10.92
C LEU A 3 0.17 -1.90 -9.58
N PHE A 4 -0.10 -0.64 -9.24
CA PHE A 4 0.23 -0.07 -7.93
C PHE A 4 -1.04 0.26 -7.15
N ASN A 5 -1.05 -0.11 -5.86
CA ASN A 5 -2.08 0.32 -4.92
C ASN A 5 -1.47 0.55 -3.54
N GLY A 6 -2.08 1.42 -2.75
CA GLY A 6 -1.62 1.78 -1.42
C GLY A 6 -2.22 3.08 -0.93
N ASP A 7 -1.58 3.66 0.07
CA ASP A 7 -2.00 4.91 0.67
C ASP A 7 -1.27 6.14 0.08
N SER A 8 -1.17 7.20 0.88
CA SER A 8 -0.49 8.45 0.52
C SER A 8 0.98 8.31 0.15
N TRP A 9 1.66 7.25 0.60
CA TRP A 9 3.06 6.97 0.27
C TRP A 9 3.20 6.45 -1.16
N THR A 10 2.34 5.52 -1.57
CA THR A 10 2.30 5.06 -2.97
C THR A 10 1.80 6.17 -3.90
N TYR A 11 0.78 6.90 -3.48
CA TYR A 11 0.21 8.01 -4.25
C TYR A 11 1.21 9.16 -4.51
N GLY A 12 2.23 9.33 -3.65
CA GLY A 12 3.18 10.45 -3.75
C GLY A 12 2.59 11.78 -3.27
N ALA A 13 1.96 11.79 -2.08
CA ALA A 13 1.17 12.92 -1.60
C ALA A 13 1.94 14.24 -1.41
N ASN A 14 3.27 14.20 -1.29
CA ASN A 14 4.13 15.39 -1.13
C ASN A 14 4.86 15.81 -2.40
N LEU A 15 4.69 15.07 -3.48
CA LEU A 15 5.38 15.38 -4.72
C LEU A 15 4.62 16.44 -5.51
N GLU A 16 5.29 17.48 -5.95
CA GLU A 16 4.76 18.45 -6.91
C GLU A 16 4.52 17.80 -8.27
N ASN A 17 5.43 16.89 -8.66
CA ASN A 17 5.32 16.13 -9.88
C ASN A 17 5.17 14.63 -9.56
N ARG A 18 4.03 14.04 -9.92
CA ARG A 18 3.74 12.61 -9.71
C ARG A 18 4.64 11.67 -10.51
N GLU A 19 5.29 12.17 -11.55
CA GLU A 19 6.29 11.40 -12.29
C GLU A 19 7.57 11.09 -11.49
N GLU A 20 7.69 11.65 -10.29
CA GLU A 20 8.78 11.40 -9.35
C GLU A 20 8.45 10.32 -8.31
N ARG A 21 7.20 9.85 -8.24
CA ARG A 21 6.81 8.75 -7.34
C ARG A 21 7.46 7.44 -7.75
N PHE A 22 7.64 6.55 -6.79
CA PHE A 22 8.34 5.29 -7.03
C PHE A 22 7.65 4.43 -8.12
N ALA A 23 6.33 4.47 -8.25
CA ALA A 23 5.60 3.79 -9.30
C ALA A 23 6.04 4.26 -10.70
N ALA A 24 6.10 5.57 -10.95
CA ALA A 24 6.56 6.12 -12.22
C ALA A 24 8.06 5.88 -12.47
N VAL A 25 8.88 5.91 -11.42
CA VAL A 25 10.32 5.61 -11.52
C VAL A 25 10.54 4.15 -11.95
N LEU A 26 9.80 3.21 -11.36
CA LEU A 26 9.87 1.79 -11.70
C LEU A 26 9.36 1.51 -13.12
N SER A 27 8.22 2.08 -13.49
CA SER A 27 7.67 1.99 -14.85
C SER A 27 8.71 2.40 -15.92
N LYS A 28 9.35 3.54 -15.72
CA LYS A 28 10.43 4.01 -16.61
C LYS A 28 11.63 3.08 -16.64
N ARG A 29 12.02 2.50 -15.50
CA ARG A 29 13.17 1.60 -15.39
C ARG A 29 12.93 0.27 -16.09
N TRP A 30 11.72 -0.30 -15.95
CA TRP A 30 11.33 -1.56 -16.62
C TRP A 30 10.81 -1.36 -18.04
N LYS A 31 10.58 -0.10 -18.46
CA LYS A 31 9.98 0.26 -19.76
C LYS A 31 8.60 -0.39 -19.93
N GLU A 32 7.83 -0.38 -18.87
CA GLU A 32 6.52 -1.00 -18.79
C GLU A 32 5.49 0.01 -18.29
N ASP A 33 4.32 0.04 -18.90
CA ASP A 33 3.21 0.90 -18.50
C ASP A 33 2.70 0.52 -17.11
N TYR A 34 2.11 1.46 -16.41
CA TYR A 34 1.57 1.22 -15.08
C TYR A 34 0.19 1.82 -14.87
N LYS A 35 -0.59 1.15 -14.01
CA LYS A 35 -1.85 1.62 -13.44
C LYS A 35 -1.65 1.86 -11.96
N ASP A 36 -1.95 3.06 -11.48
CA ASP A 36 -1.89 3.40 -10.06
C ASP A 36 -3.30 3.74 -9.56
N ILE A 37 -3.78 2.91 -8.63
CA ILE A 37 -5.10 3.04 -8.00
C ILE A 37 -5.01 3.45 -6.53
N SER A 38 -3.82 3.87 -6.08
CA SER A 38 -3.58 4.35 -4.72
C SER A 38 -4.33 5.64 -4.41
N GLU A 39 -4.68 5.83 -3.14
CA GLU A 39 -5.34 7.06 -2.68
C GLU A 39 -4.82 7.47 -1.29
N PRO A 40 -4.65 8.78 -1.02
CA PRO A 40 -4.24 9.25 0.29
C PRO A 40 -5.24 8.87 1.38
N GLY A 41 -4.72 8.33 2.50
CA GLY A 41 -5.54 7.98 3.65
C GLY A 41 -6.33 6.68 3.51
N CYS A 42 -6.00 5.83 2.53
CA CYS A 42 -6.57 4.48 2.44
C CYS A 42 -6.37 3.67 3.72
N SER A 43 -7.34 2.82 4.03
CA SER A 43 -7.23 1.71 4.97
C SER A 43 -6.82 0.42 4.26
N ASN A 44 -6.39 -0.59 5.01
CA ASN A 44 -6.09 -1.91 4.45
C ASN A 44 -7.32 -2.54 3.78
N ARG A 45 -8.52 -2.33 4.33
CA ARG A 45 -9.78 -2.76 3.71
C ARG A 45 -10.01 -2.10 2.35
N LYS A 46 -9.77 -0.80 2.23
CA LYS A 46 -9.92 -0.09 0.95
C LYS A 46 -8.89 -0.55 -0.08
N ILE A 47 -7.64 -0.73 0.35
CA ILE A 47 -6.57 -1.26 -0.51
C ILE A 47 -6.96 -2.64 -1.03
N TYR A 48 -7.38 -3.55 -0.15
CA TYR A 48 -7.87 -4.88 -0.52
C TYR A 48 -9.03 -4.80 -1.53
N ARG A 49 -10.11 -4.11 -1.19
CA ARG A 49 -11.30 -4.01 -2.05
C ARG A 49 -10.97 -3.49 -3.44
N LYS A 50 -10.21 -2.40 -3.54
CA LYS A 50 -9.79 -1.84 -4.84
C LYS A 50 -8.88 -2.79 -5.62
N THR A 51 -8.06 -3.57 -4.94
CA THR A 51 -7.15 -4.52 -5.57
C THR A 51 -7.91 -5.69 -6.18
N ILE A 52 -8.83 -6.32 -5.44
CA ILE A 52 -9.57 -7.49 -5.95
C ILE A 52 -10.61 -7.14 -7.03
N GLU A 53 -11.01 -5.87 -7.15
CA GLU A 53 -11.86 -5.37 -8.23
C GLU A 53 -11.09 -5.22 -9.57
N GLN A 54 -9.75 -5.40 -9.59
CA GLN A 54 -8.97 -5.27 -10.81
C GLN A 54 -8.96 -6.57 -11.60
N ASP A 55 -9.13 -6.42 -12.92
CA ASP A 55 -8.78 -7.47 -13.86
C ASP A 55 -7.24 -7.54 -13.97
N LEU A 56 -6.67 -8.70 -13.67
CA LEU A 56 -5.22 -8.93 -13.68
C LEU A 56 -4.70 -9.53 -14.99
N THR A 57 -5.53 -9.72 -16.02
CA THR A 57 -5.16 -10.38 -17.28
C THR A 57 -3.92 -9.75 -17.94
N ASP A 58 -3.81 -8.42 -17.92
CA ASP A 58 -2.68 -7.69 -18.52
C ASP A 58 -1.66 -7.20 -17.48
N ILE A 59 -1.79 -7.64 -16.23
CA ILE A 59 -0.89 -7.25 -15.15
C ILE A 59 0.26 -8.26 -15.03
N SER A 60 1.48 -7.79 -15.22
CA SER A 60 2.70 -8.59 -15.03
C SER A 60 3.12 -8.66 -13.56
N LEU A 61 2.94 -7.55 -12.81
CA LEU A 61 3.33 -7.44 -11.42
C LEU A 61 2.39 -6.48 -10.67
N GLY A 62 1.90 -6.93 -9.52
CA GLY A 62 1.26 -6.07 -8.52
C GLY A 62 2.27 -5.62 -7.46
N VAL A 63 2.31 -4.32 -7.19
CA VAL A 63 3.07 -3.72 -6.09
C VAL A 63 2.08 -3.08 -5.13
N ILE A 64 1.74 -3.80 -4.08
CA ILE A 64 0.65 -3.43 -3.17
C ILE A 64 1.21 -3.04 -1.80
N GLN A 65 0.97 -1.79 -1.41
CA GLN A 65 1.39 -1.29 -0.12
C GLN A 65 0.25 -1.39 0.89
N MET A 66 0.44 -2.19 1.93
CA MET A 66 -0.43 -2.17 3.12
C MET A 66 -0.07 -0.99 4.02
N THR A 67 -1.06 -0.47 4.73
CA THR A 67 -0.92 0.70 5.60
C THR A 67 -1.13 0.31 7.08
N LEU A 68 -1.21 1.32 7.95
CA LEU A 68 -1.37 1.12 9.38
C LEU A 68 -2.66 0.34 9.70
N PRO A 69 -2.62 -0.66 10.59
CA PRO A 69 -3.77 -1.52 10.90
C PRO A 69 -4.94 -0.78 11.56
N ASN A 70 -4.66 0.37 12.17
CA ASN A 70 -5.68 1.18 12.83
C ASN A 70 -6.51 2.07 11.88
N ARG A 71 -6.35 1.92 10.56
CA ARG A 71 -7.18 2.58 9.56
C ARG A 71 -8.22 1.61 9.03
N THR A 72 -9.48 2.05 8.96
CA THR A 72 -10.57 1.24 8.40
C THR A 72 -11.47 2.06 7.49
N GLU A 73 -12.41 1.40 6.85
CA GLU A 73 -13.53 2.04 6.15
C GLU A 73 -14.83 1.32 6.52
N TYR A 74 -15.95 2.02 6.40
CA TYR A 74 -17.25 1.43 6.57
C TYR A 74 -18.21 1.94 5.48
N TYR A 75 -19.23 1.13 5.21
CA TYR A 75 -20.27 1.49 4.24
C TYR A 75 -21.43 2.17 4.96
N PHE A 76 -21.72 3.40 4.55
CA PHE A 76 -22.80 4.18 5.12
C PHE A 76 -23.45 5.08 4.07
N ASP A 77 -24.77 5.09 4.03
CA ASP A 77 -25.56 5.93 3.13
C ASP A 77 -25.13 5.83 1.65
N GLY A 78 -24.97 4.60 1.17
CA GLY A 78 -24.63 4.33 -0.22
C GLY A 78 -23.16 4.53 -0.61
N LYS A 79 -22.26 4.84 0.33
CA LYS A 79 -20.84 5.09 0.05
C LYS A 79 -19.90 4.53 1.12
N TRP A 80 -18.66 4.29 0.70
CA TRP A 80 -17.56 3.93 1.60
C TRP A 80 -16.90 5.17 2.18
N GLU A 81 -16.76 5.23 3.49
CA GLU A 81 -16.08 6.30 4.21
C GLU A 81 -14.87 5.77 4.97
N ASN A 82 -13.70 6.42 4.79
CA ASN A 82 -12.50 6.08 5.54
C ASN A 82 -12.56 6.60 6.97
N ILE A 83 -12.11 5.78 7.91
CA ILE A 83 -11.86 6.15 9.31
C ILE A 83 -10.36 6.12 9.56
N ASN A 84 -9.78 7.28 9.90
CA ASN A 84 -8.37 7.42 10.22
C ASN A 84 -8.22 8.03 11.62
N PRO A 85 -7.38 7.46 12.50
CA PRO A 85 -7.07 8.08 13.79
C PRO A 85 -6.46 9.47 13.57
N GLY A 86 -6.88 10.45 14.35
CA GLY A 86 -6.29 11.80 14.36
C GLY A 86 -6.70 12.76 13.24
N ARG A 87 -7.52 12.36 12.30
CA ARG A 87 -8.19 13.32 11.40
C ARG A 87 -9.55 13.66 11.97
N GLY A 88 -9.85 14.93 12.18
CA GLY A 88 -11.04 15.51 12.81
C GLY A 88 -12.42 15.10 12.25
N HIS A 89 -12.59 13.83 12.11
CA HIS A 89 -13.81 13.16 11.69
C HIS A 89 -14.73 13.08 12.90
N GLY A 90 -15.45 14.04 13.24
CA GLY A 90 -16.56 14.07 14.18
C GLY A 90 -16.64 13.02 15.29
N ARG A 91 -17.49 13.23 16.25
CA ARG A 91 -17.65 12.42 17.47
C ARG A 91 -17.84 10.90 17.20
N LYS A 92 -18.54 10.53 16.12
CA LYS A 92 -18.80 9.12 15.76
C LYS A 92 -17.56 8.27 15.49
N PHE A 93 -16.45 8.88 15.04
CA PHE A 93 -15.21 8.14 14.79
C PHE A 93 -14.39 7.96 16.07
N LEU A 94 -14.47 8.90 17.01
CA LEU A 94 -13.88 8.73 18.32
C LEU A 94 -14.56 7.56 19.05
N ASP A 95 -15.89 7.42 18.93
CA ASP A 95 -16.65 6.32 19.50
C ASP A 95 -16.20 4.97 18.92
N TYR A 96 -15.91 4.90 17.61
CA TYR A 96 -15.36 3.68 17.00
C TYR A 96 -14.05 3.25 17.65
N TYR A 97 -13.09 4.14 17.80
CA TYR A 97 -11.80 3.81 18.41
C TYR A 97 -11.88 3.53 19.90
N ARG A 98 -12.84 4.12 20.60
CA ARG A 98 -13.07 3.86 22.03
C ARG A 98 -13.75 2.51 22.27
N ASP A 99 -14.76 2.18 21.46
CA ASP A 99 -15.72 1.15 21.80
C ASP A 99 -15.55 -0.15 20.99
N TYR A 100 -14.93 -0.07 19.80
CA TYR A 100 -14.89 -1.19 18.86
C TYR A 100 -13.50 -1.57 18.39
N TYR A 101 -12.54 -0.64 18.36
CA TYR A 101 -11.20 -0.92 17.88
C TYR A 101 -10.30 -1.46 19.00
N SER A 102 -9.57 -2.54 18.70
CA SER A 102 -8.36 -2.93 19.43
C SER A 102 -7.20 -3.15 18.48
N GLU A 103 -5.97 -3.17 18.98
CA GLU A 103 -4.80 -3.45 18.15
C GLU A 103 -4.88 -4.86 17.56
N GLU A 104 -5.32 -5.86 18.33
CA GLU A 104 -5.51 -7.24 17.89
C GLU A 104 -6.55 -7.34 16.77
N PHE A 105 -7.62 -6.54 16.85
CA PHE A 105 -8.62 -6.48 15.78
C PHE A 105 -8.02 -5.90 14.49
N GLY A 106 -7.28 -4.80 14.60
CA GLY A 106 -6.62 -4.19 13.44
C GLY A 106 -5.56 -5.09 12.80
N GLU A 107 -4.78 -5.79 13.61
CA GLU A 107 -3.79 -6.77 13.15
C GLU A 107 -4.46 -7.98 12.46
N SER A 108 -5.56 -8.47 13.02
CA SER A 108 -6.34 -9.56 12.44
C SER A 108 -6.92 -9.19 11.08
N ASP A 109 -7.47 -7.98 10.95
CA ASP A 109 -7.97 -7.43 9.69
C ASP A 109 -6.82 -7.27 8.66
N GLU A 110 -5.65 -6.78 9.07
CA GLU A 110 -4.47 -6.67 8.21
C GLU A 110 -4.07 -8.04 7.65
N LEU A 111 -3.99 -9.07 8.51
CA LEU A 111 -3.66 -10.43 8.10
C LEU A 111 -4.67 -10.98 7.08
N LEU A 112 -5.96 -10.82 7.36
CA LEU A 112 -7.03 -11.27 6.48
C LEU A 112 -6.95 -10.62 5.09
N PHE A 113 -6.85 -9.30 5.02
CA PHE A 113 -6.80 -8.59 3.75
C PHE A 113 -5.51 -8.86 2.97
N ARG A 114 -4.38 -8.96 3.68
CA ARG A 114 -3.11 -9.36 3.09
C ARG A 114 -3.20 -10.74 2.45
N GLN A 115 -3.73 -11.74 3.17
CA GLN A 115 -3.86 -13.10 2.63
C GLN A 115 -4.80 -13.12 1.42
N ALA A 116 -5.94 -12.43 1.49
CA ALA A 116 -6.88 -12.38 0.38
C ALA A 116 -6.29 -11.70 -0.88
N ILE A 117 -5.40 -10.71 -0.73
CA ILE A 117 -4.66 -10.13 -1.86
C ILE A 117 -3.68 -11.17 -2.44
N ILE A 118 -2.93 -11.89 -1.61
CA ILE A 118 -2.02 -12.95 -2.06
C ILE A 118 -2.79 -14.00 -2.86
N ASP A 119 -3.90 -14.49 -2.33
CA ASP A 119 -4.73 -15.51 -2.97
C ASP A 119 -5.31 -15.03 -4.31
N HIS A 120 -5.70 -13.74 -4.40
CA HIS A 120 -6.20 -13.14 -5.63
C HIS A 120 -5.12 -13.12 -6.72
N PHE A 121 -3.91 -12.70 -6.42
CA PHE A 121 -2.81 -12.70 -7.38
C PHE A 121 -2.37 -14.11 -7.76
N ALA A 122 -2.28 -15.02 -6.80
CA ALA A 122 -1.94 -16.42 -7.04
C ALA A 122 -2.97 -17.12 -7.95
N ALA A 123 -4.26 -16.89 -7.73
CA ALA A 123 -5.34 -17.43 -8.57
C ALA A 123 -5.30 -16.95 -10.03
N ASN A 124 -4.68 -15.80 -10.28
CA ASN A 124 -4.51 -15.22 -11.61
C ASN A 124 -3.10 -15.45 -12.20
N ASN A 125 -2.23 -16.21 -11.53
CA ASN A 125 -0.82 -16.43 -11.92
C ASN A 125 -0.07 -15.11 -12.18
N THR A 126 -0.36 -14.09 -11.39
CA THR A 126 0.26 -12.76 -11.49
C THR A 126 1.24 -12.57 -10.34
N GLU A 127 2.40 -12.03 -10.61
CA GLU A 127 3.40 -11.74 -9.58
C GLU A 127 2.91 -10.65 -8.63
N LEU A 128 3.28 -10.77 -7.35
CA LEU A 128 2.91 -9.84 -6.30
C LEU A 128 4.11 -9.48 -5.43
N LEU A 129 4.29 -8.19 -5.19
CA LEU A 129 5.20 -7.66 -4.19
C LEU A 129 4.41 -6.87 -3.14
N LEU A 130 4.53 -7.28 -1.89
CA LEU A 130 3.86 -6.63 -0.76
C LEU A 130 4.79 -5.67 -0.03
N LEU A 131 4.37 -4.43 0.09
CA LEU A 131 5.06 -3.39 0.84
C LEU A 131 4.31 -3.06 2.12
N THR A 132 5.02 -2.54 3.13
CA THR A 132 4.39 -1.92 4.30
C THR A 132 5.12 -0.64 4.72
N ASN A 133 4.35 0.35 5.18
CA ASN A 133 4.86 1.52 5.89
C ASN A 133 4.65 1.42 7.42
N SER A 134 4.11 0.31 7.92
CA SER A 134 4.04 0.03 9.35
C SER A 134 5.41 -0.41 9.86
N LYS A 135 5.91 0.27 10.90
CA LYS A 135 7.18 -0.09 11.55
C LYS A 135 7.08 -1.35 12.39
N ASP A 136 5.89 -1.59 12.90
CA ASP A 136 5.62 -2.62 13.91
C ASP A 136 4.84 -3.81 13.33
N SER A 137 4.78 -3.92 11.99
CA SER A 137 4.10 -5.04 11.36
C SER A 137 4.79 -6.37 11.71
N LYS A 138 4.00 -7.29 12.27
CA LYS A 138 4.43 -8.64 12.67
C LYS A 138 4.42 -9.63 11.50
N TYR A 139 3.90 -9.22 10.35
CA TYR A 139 3.75 -10.09 9.18
C TYR A 139 4.91 -9.90 8.21
N GLY A 140 5.27 -10.99 7.52
CA GLY A 140 6.30 -10.92 6.48
C GLY A 140 5.84 -10.05 5.30
N TYR A 141 6.60 -9.01 5.01
CA TYR A 141 6.48 -8.17 3.83
C TYR A 141 7.77 -8.24 3.04
N ASP A 142 7.66 -8.11 1.72
CA ASP A 142 8.82 -8.14 0.85
C ASP A 142 9.70 -6.90 1.02
N VAL A 143 9.06 -5.73 1.21
CA VAL A 143 9.78 -4.46 1.41
C VAL A 143 9.13 -3.60 2.49
N HIS A 144 9.91 -3.21 3.48
CA HIS A 144 9.55 -2.16 4.43
C HIS A 144 9.99 -0.80 3.92
N ILE A 145 9.02 0.10 3.69
CA ILE A 145 9.29 1.43 3.11
C ILE A 145 9.36 2.56 4.13
N ASN A 146 9.02 2.33 5.41
CA ASN A 146 9.14 3.31 6.49
C ASN A 146 10.37 3.02 7.34
N THR A 147 11.55 3.29 6.81
CA THR A 147 12.84 3.07 7.45
C THR A 147 13.57 4.41 7.64
N PRO A 148 14.53 4.50 8.59
CA PRO A 148 15.18 5.78 8.93
C PRO A 148 15.93 6.45 7.79
N ASP A 149 16.33 5.71 6.78
CA ASP A 149 17.07 6.21 5.61
C ASP A 149 16.16 6.68 4.46
N ILE A 150 14.82 6.59 4.61
CA ILE A 150 13.89 7.19 3.67
C ILE A 150 13.65 8.66 4.04
N PRO A 151 14.14 9.62 3.26
CA PRO A 151 13.89 11.03 3.52
C PRO A 151 12.41 11.38 3.42
N LEU A 152 11.92 12.09 4.43
CA LEU A 152 10.53 12.50 4.52
C LEU A 152 10.42 14.02 4.40
N GLY A 153 9.46 14.48 3.63
CA GLY A 153 9.07 15.89 3.56
C GLY A 153 8.34 16.37 4.82
N ALA A 154 7.91 17.63 4.81
CA ALA A 154 7.30 18.31 5.96
C ALA A 154 6.04 17.60 6.52
N THR A 155 5.32 16.84 5.71
CA THR A 155 4.10 16.11 6.12
C THR A 155 4.36 14.65 6.49
N LYS A 156 5.64 14.27 6.69
CA LYS A 156 6.07 12.89 7.02
C LYS A 156 5.74 11.86 5.92
N HIS A 157 5.67 12.28 4.68
CA HIS A 157 5.63 11.41 3.51
C HIS A 157 6.99 11.42 2.81
N PRO A 158 7.35 10.38 2.06
CA PRO A 158 8.58 10.37 1.29
C PRO A 158 8.65 11.59 0.37
N ASP A 159 9.80 12.24 0.36
CA ASP A 159 10.13 13.25 -0.63
C ASP A 159 10.61 12.60 -1.94
N ARG A 160 11.05 13.40 -2.91
CA ARG A 160 11.56 12.90 -4.19
C ARG A 160 12.70 11.90 -4.03
N VAL A 161 13.62 12.14 -3.08
CA VAL A 161 14.74 11.23 -2.82
C VAL A 161 14.23 9.95 -2.17
N GLY A 162 13.32 10.06 -1.20
CA GLY A 162 12.67 8.93 -0.55
C GLY A 162 11.97 8.01 -1.56
N HIS A 163 11.25 8.57 -2.53
CA HIS A 163 10.62 7.77 -3.59
C HIS A 163 11.64 7.03 -4.48
N ARG A 164 12.79 7.63 -4.78
CA ARG A 164 13.86 6.95 -5.53
C ARG A 164 14.49 5.81 -4.74
N ILE A 165 14.68 5.97 -3.43
CA ILE A 165 15.19 4.92 -2.55
C ILE A 165 14.19 3.76 -2.49
N ILE A 166 12.89 4.03 -2.33
CA ILE A 166 11.84 3.01 -2.36
C ILE A 166 11.86 2.26 -3.69
N ALA A 167 11.90 2.96 -4.81
CA ALA A 167 11.98 2.33 -6.13
C ALA A 167 13.23 1.44 -6.29
N HIS A 168 14.38 1.88 -5.77
CA HIS A 168 15.60 1.07 -5.81
C HIS A 168 15.46 -0.21 -4.99
N ARG A 169 14.91 -0.14 -3.79
CA ARG A 169 14.68 -1.32 -2.93
C ARG A 169 13.74 -2.33 -3.58
N ILE A 170 12.63 -1.86 -4.13
CA ILE A 170 11.69 -2.72 -4.86
C ILE A 170 12.42 -3.45 -5.99
N TYR A 171 13.21 -2.72 -6.77
CA TYR A 171 13.98 -3.28 -7.87
C TYR A 171 15.01 -4.33 -7.40
N GLU A 172 15.74 -4.07 -6.32
CA GLU A 172 16.72 -5.01 -5.77
C GLU A 172 16.07 -6.27 -5.22
N THR A 173 14.92 -6.13 -4.54
CA THR A 173 14.15 -7.26 -4.01
C THR A 173 13.73 -8.21 -5.12
N LEU A 174 13.17 -7.70 -6.20
CA LEU A 174 12.74 -8.52 -7.34
C LEU A 174 13.92 -9.20 -8.04
N ASN A 175 15.03 -8.50 -8.23
CA ASN A 175 16.24 -9.11 -8.82
C ASN A 175 16.87 -10.19 -7.93
N GLN A 176 16.60 -10.21 -6.64
CA GLN A 176 17.05 -11.28 -5.73
C GLN A 176 16.14 -12.49 -5.81
N ILE A 177 14.83 -12.29 -5.97
CA ILE A 177 13.85 -13.38 -6.13
C ILE A 177 14.16 -14.17 -7.40
N ASP A 178 14.45 -13.51 -8.51
CA ASP A 178 14.80 -14.14 -9.80
C ASP A 178 16.11 -14.95 -9.77
N LYS A 179 16.95 -14.79 -8.74
CA LYS A 179 18.25 -15.47 -8.60
C LYS A 179 18.22 -16.68 -7.69
N VAL A 180 17.11 -16.96 -7.04
CA VAL A 180 16.95 -18.18 -6.22
C VAL A 180 16.52 -19.30 -7.17
N PRO A 181 17.36 -20.30 -7.48
CA PRO A 181 16.93 -21.43 -8.31
C PRO A 181 15.87 -22.22 -7.53
N LEU A 182 14.78 -22.55 -8.22
CA LEU A 182 13.76 -23.50 -7.75
C LEU A 182 14.36 -24.86 -7.49
#